data_6aa61ce863b58daab793c9b8293b5cef
#
_entry.id   6aa61ce863b58daab793c9b8293b5cef
#
_cell.length_a   1.000
_cell.length_b   1.000
_cell.length_c   1.000
_cell.angle_alpha   90.00
_cell.angle_beta   90.00
_cell.angle_gamma   90.00
#
_symmetry.space_group_name_H-M   'P 1'
#
loop_
_entity.id
_entity.type
_entity.pdbx_description
1 polymer ?
#
loop_
_entity_poly.entity_id
_entity_poly.type
_entity_poly.pdbx_seq_one_letter_code
_entity_poly.pdbx_strand_id
1 'polypeptide(L)'
;EGIVRDKRAQQIIDDELKRFRLDLNDQLRIVEADAFDRIEKLLSGKPANGGPNKLAKGQAIDKDYLASVEKYHWFDIRPADDDIANQLESIKNSLEQTRHSFDLRFEEKRKKLTQGDELPAGVLKMVKVYLAVKRRLQPGDKMAGRHGNKGVVSKIVPVEDMPYMADGTPCDIVLNPLGVPSRMNVGQVLEVHLGWASKGIGQRIGDMLQREAKIAELRKFLDDLYNKSGGKTENLSALSDEEVTEMAGNLAQGVPFATPVFDGAAESEIRAMMHLAYPDDIAAVKGLNATRTQATLHDGRTGDAFERPVTVGYMHVLKLHHLVDDKMHARSTGPYSLVTQQPLGGKAQFGGQRFGEMEVWALEAYGASYVLQEMLTVKSDDVNGRTKVYENIVKGEHAIEAGMPESFNVLVKEIRSLGIDIELERN
;
A
#
# COMPACT_ATOMS: atom_id res chain seq x y z
N GLU A 1 -41.24 -2.54 5.95
CA GLU A 1 -41.79 -3.22 7.12
C GLU A 1 -41.53 -4.73 7.06
N GLY A 2 -40.96 -5.32 8.11
CA GLY A 2 -40.85 -6.78 8.25
C GLY A 2 -39.60 -7.46 7.69
N ILE A 3 -38.50 -6.78 7.45
CA ILE A 3 -37.25 -7.46 7.11
C ILE A 3 -36.72 -8.18 8.36
N VAL A 4 -36.91 -9.50 8.43
CA VAL A 4 -36.28 -10.33 9.46
C VAL A 4 -34.79 -10.47 9.09
N ARG A 5 -33.92 -9.91 9.91
CA ARG A 5 -32.46 -10.01 9.72
C ARG A 5 -31.91 -11.13 10.57
N ASP A 6 -30.93 -11.86 10.02
CA ASP A 6 -30.15 -12.81 10.81
C ASP A 6 -29.33 -12.05 11.87
N LYS A 7 -29.08 -12.68 13.02
CA LYS A 7 -28.27 -12.11 14.10
C LYS A 7 -26.90 -11.61 13.62
N ARG A 8 -26.29 -12.33 12.67
CA ARG A 8 -25.01 -11.99 12.09
C ARG A 8 -25.09 -10.74 11.19
N ALA A 9 -26.14 -10.61 10.40
CA ALA A 9 -26.37 -9.42 9.57
C ALA A 9 -26.59 -8.18 10.43
N GLN A 10 -27.33 -8.32 11.55
CA GLN A 10 -27.54 -7.25 12.50
C GLN A 10 -26.21 -6.81 13.16
N GLN A 11 -25.38 -7.76 13.57
CA GLN A 11 -24.06 -7.45 14.13
C GLN A 11 -23.17 -6.68 13.15
N ILE A 12 -23.16 -7.06 11.87
CA ILE A 12 -22.39 -6.36 10.84
C ILE A 12 -22.89 -4.92 10.69
N ILE A 13 -24.19 -4.68 10.68
CA ILE A 13 -24.77 -3.34 10.59
C ILE A 13 -24.39 -2.51 11.82
N ASP A 14 -24.51 -3.09 13.01
CA ASP A 14 -24.19 -2.42 14.26
C ASP A 14 -22.69 -2.08 14.35
N ASP A 15 -21.80 -2.98 13.92
CA ASP A 15 -20.36 -2.74 13.84
C ASP A 15 -20.02 -1.65 12.83
N GLU A 16 -20.65 -1.65 11.67
CA GLU A 16 -20.44 -0.61 10.65
C GLU A 16 -20.92 0.76 11.14
N LEU A 17 -22.09 0.82 11.78
CA LEU A 17 -22.60 2.05 12.37
C LEU A 17 -21.72 2.55 13.52
N LYS A 18 -21.20 1.65 14.35
CA LYS A 18 -20.27 2.00 15.42
C LYS A 18 -18.98 2.57 14.90
N ARG A 19 -18.38 1.97 13.86
CA ARG A 19 -17.17 2.49 13.21
C ARG A 19 -17.43 3.87 12.61
N PHE A 20 -18.50 4.01 11.86
CA PHE A 20 -18.86 5.30 11.25
C PHE A 20 -19.08 6.39 12.29
N ARG A 21 -19.69 6.07 13.44
CA ARG A 21 -19.87 7.01 14.54
C ARG A 21 -18.54 7.41 15.20
N LEU A 22 -17.59 6.47 15.34
CA LEU A 22 -16.25 6.78 15.81
C LEU A 22 -15.53 7.73 14.87
N ASP A 23 -15.58 7.47 13.56
CA ASP A 23 -14.98 8.34 12.54
C ASP A 23 -15.56 9.76 12.57
N LEU A 24 -16.88 9.90 12.69
CA LEU A 24 -17.53 11.21 12.81
C LEU A 24 -17.14 11.92 14.10
N ASN A 25 -17.05 11.21 15.21
CA ASN A 25 -16.62 11.78 16.50
C ASN A 25 -15.16 12.27 16.45
N ASP A 26 -14.28 11.52 15.79
CA ASP A 26 -12.88 11.93 15.60
C ASP A 26 -12.77 13.17 14.70
N GLN A 27 -13.56 13.24 13.62
CA GLN A 27 -13.64 14.43 12.78
C GLN A 27 -14.18 15.63 13.56
N LEU A 28 -15.22 15.44 14.37
CA LEU A 28 -15.80 16.49 15.20
C LEU A 28 -14.77 17.01 16.22
N ARG A 29 -14.04 16.10 16.87
CA ARG A 29 -12.98 16.46 17.83
C ARG A 29 -11.91 17.33 17.21
N ILE A 30 -11.52 17.06 15.95
CA ILE A 30 -10.53 17.86 15.22
C ILE A 30 -11.08 19.27 14.94
N VAL A 31 -12.32 19.35 14.48
CA VAL A 31 -12.99 20.65 14.20
C VAL A 31 -13.18 21.45 15.48
N GLU A 32 -13.59 20.80 16.57
CA GLU A 32 -13.72 21.44 17.89
C GLU A 32 -12.38 21.96 18.39
N ALA A 33 -11.31 21.18 18.27
CA ALA A 33 -9.97 21.61 18.67
C ALA A 33 -9.52 22.86 17.91
N ASP A 34 -9.67 22.89 16.59
CA ASP A 34 -9.35 24.07 15.76
C ASP A 34 -10.21 25.30 16.13
N ALA A 35 -11.51 25.08 16.36
CA ALA A 35 -12.40 26.16 16.79
C ALA A 35 -11.97 26.74 18.15
N PHE A 36 -11.66 25.91 19.14
CA PHE A 36 -11.20 26.35 20.45
C PHE A 36 -9.82 27.03 20.40
N ASP A 37 -8.91 26.55 19.56
CA ASP A 37 -7.60 27.21 19.36
C ASP A 37 -7.76 28.61 18.73
N ARG A 38 -8.73 28.79 17.84
CA ARG A 38 -9.07 30.11 17.27
C ARG A 38 -9.68 31.03 18.34
N ILE A 39 -10.59 30.52 19.17
CA ILE A 39 -11.22 31.28 20.26
C ILE A 39 -10.16 31.68 21.28
N GLU A 40 -9.23 30.82 21.66
CA GLU A 40 -8.13 31.17 22.56
C GLU A 40 -7.29 32.32 22.03
N LYS A 41 -6.96 32.29 20.74
CA LYS A 41 -6.20 33.39 20.09
C LYS A 41 -6.98 34.71 20.00
N LEU A 42 -8.30 34.63 19.82
CA LEU A 42 -9.18 35.81 19.76
C LEU A 42 -9.40 36.47 21.12
N LEU A 43 -9.53 35.65 22.17
CA LEU A 43 -9.85 36.13 23.52
C LEU A 43 -8.61 36.48 24.34
N SER A 44 -7.46 35.87 24.11
CA SER A 44 -6.23 36.06 24.89
C SER A 44 -5.79 37.54 24.88
N GLY A 45 -5.62 38.12 26.07
CA GLY A 45 -5.16 39.53 26.25
C GLY A 45 -6.23 40.61 25.99
N LYS A 46 -7.47 40.23 25.72
CA LYS A 46 -8.56 41.20 25.46
C LYS A 46 -9.37 41.52 26.72
N PRO A 47 -9.86 42.75 26.89
CA PRO A 47 -10.72 43.09 28.02
C PRO A 47 -12.11 42.47 27.88
N ALA A 48 -12.65 41.94 28.97
CA ALA A 48 -13.99 41.35 29.02
C ALA A 48 -15.01 42.30 29.61
N ASN A 49 -16.25 42.19 29.12
CA ASN A 49 -17.43 42.86 29.69
C ASN A 49 -18.19 41.95 30.67
N GLY A 50 -17.71 40.74 30.94
CA GLY A 50 -18.30 39.75 31.83
C GLY A 50 -18.13 38.32 31.26
N GLY A 51 -18.29 37.32 32.10
CA GLY A 51 -18.15 35.91 31.69
C GLY A 51 -18.37 34.94 32.87
N PRO A 52 -18.29 33.65 32.63
CA PRO A 52 -18.37 32.62 33.66
C PRO A 52 -17.31 32.83 34.74
N ASN A 53 -17.47 32.21 35.92
CA ASN A 53 -16.58 32.29 37.08
C ASN A 53 -16.37 33.73 37.61
N LYS A 54 -17.39 34.62 37.55
CA LYS A 54 -17.38 35.99 38.09
C LYS A 54 -16.29 36.90 37.48
N LEU A 55 -16.00 36.76 36.20
CA LEU A 55 -15.11 37.67 35.47
C LEU A 55 -15.62 39.12 35.57
N ALA A 56 -14.81 40.02 36.14
CA ALA A 56 -15.17 41.40 36.36
C ALA A 56 -15.12 42.21 35.04
N LYS A 57 -15.95 43.21 34.90
CA LYS A 57 -15.95 44.11 33.74
C LYS A 57 -14.63 44.88 33.65
N GLY A 58 -13.97 44.79 32.50
CA GLY A 58 -12.66 45.44 32.26
C GLY A 58 -11.43 44.58 32.57
N GLN A 59 -11.61 43.39 33.07
CA GLN A 59 -10.50 42.48 33.34
C GLN A 59 -10.00 41.85 32.02
N ALA A 60 -8.66 41.74 31.85
CA ALA A 60 -8.07 41.07 30.70
C ALA A 60 -8.25 39.53 30.84
N ILE A 61 -8.54 38.88 29.71
CA ILE A 61 -8.72 37.43 29.63
C ILE A 61 -7.33 36.80 29.51
N ASP A 62 -6.82 36.20 30.59
CA ASP A 62 -5.54 35.52 30.59
C ASP A 62 -5.71 34.04 30.25
N LYS A 63 -4.62 33.40 29.79
CA LYS A 63 -4.60 31.96 29.46
C LYS A 63 -4.95 31.09 30.67
N ASP A 64 -4.52 31.49 31.87
CA ASP A 64 -4.82 30.78 33.09
C ASP A 64 -6.30 30.81 33.46
N TYR A 65 -6.98 31.91 33.15
CA TYR A 65 -8.45 32.02 33.25
C TYR A 65 -9.12 31.05 32.25
N LEU A 66 -8.71 31.06 30.99
CA LEU A 66 -9.29 30.16 29.98
C LEU A 66 -9.07 28.68 30.35
N ALA A 67 -7.94 28.34 30.96
CA ALA A 67 -7.68 26.98 31.45
C ALA A 67 -8.56 26.59 32.65
N SER A 68 -9.01 27.56 33.46
CA SER A 68 -9.89 27.33 34.61
C SER A 68 -11.37 27.15 34.27
N VAL A 69 -11.76 27.48 33.02
CA VAL A 69 -13.14 27.43 32.53
C VAL A 69 -13.28 26.31 31.52
N GLU A 70 -14.31 25.47 31.63
CA GLU A 70 -14.58 24.45 30.64
C GLU A 70 -14.75 25.07 29.24
N LYS A 71 -14.15 24.45 28.23
CA LYS A 71 -14.09 24.97 26.85
C LYS A 71 -15.46 25.38 26.28
N TYR A 72 -16.51 24.67 26.62
CA TYR A 72 -17.87 25.01 26.15
C TYR A 72 -18.41 26.31 26.71
N HIS A 73 -17.98 26.75 27.89
CA HIS A 73 -18.35 28.03 28.48
C HIS A 73 -17.54 29.22 27.93
N TRP A 74 -16.57 28.99 27.07
CA TRP A 74 -15.84 30.08 26.40
C TRP A 74 -16.74 30.91 25.49
N PHE A 75 -17.80 30.30 24.95
CA PHE A 75 -18.82 31.03 24.17
C PHE A 75 -19.73 31.97 25.00
N ASP A 76 -19.73 31.81 26.33
CA ASP A 76 -20.50 32.67 27.25
C ASP A 76 -19.69 33.90 27.69
N ILE A 77 -18.41 34.00 27.31
CA ILE A 77 -17.53 35.12 27.61
C ILE A 77 -17.96 36.30 26.70
N ARG A 78 -18.17 37.46 27.29
CA ARG A 78 -18.54 38.69 26.58
C ARG A 78 -17.32 39.58 26.44
N PRO A 79 -16.65 39.67 25.30
CA PRO A 79 -15.55 40.60 25.07
C PRO A 79 -16.09 42.05 25.05
N ALA A 80 -15.21 43.00 25.30
CA ALA A 80 -15.56 44.42 25.24
C ALA A 80 -15.66 44.96 23.81
N ASP A 81 -15.14 44.23 22.84
CA ASP A 81 -15.10 44.55 21.41
C ASP A 81 -16.21 43.80 20.68
N ASP A 82 -17.09 44.55 20.02
CA ASP A 82 -18.24 43.99 19.28
C ASP A 82 -17.79 43.12 18.07
N ASP A 83 -16.64 43.42 17.43
CA ASP A 83 -16.13 42.63 16.32
C ASP A 83 -15.69 41.23 16.78
N ILE A 84 -15.11 41.15 17.96
CA ILE A 84 -14.72 39.85 18.57
C ILE A 84 -15.97 39.07 18.99
N ALA A 85 -16.98 39.74 19.50
CA ALA A 85 -18.25 39.10 19.85
C ALA A 85 -18.93 38.48 18.62
N ASN A 86 -18.97 39.21 17.50
CA ASN A 86 -19.53 38.73 16.24
C ASN A 86 -18.74 37.53 15.67
N GLN A 87 -17.40 37.56 15.76
CA GLN A 87 -16.55 36.42 15.35
C GLN A 87 -16.79 35.20 16.22
N LEU A 88 -16.92 35.35 17.52
CA LEU A 88 -17.20 34.29 18.46
C LEU A 88 -18.56 33.64 18.19
N GLU A 89 -19.59 34.45 17.91
CA GLU A 89 -20.90 33.96 17.52
C GLU A 89 -20.85 33.23 16.16
N SER A 90 -20.10 33.74 15.20
CA SER A 90 -19.87 33.07 13.90
C SER A 90 -19.21 31.70 14.06
N ILE A 91 -18.19 31.58 14.92
CA ILE A 91 -17.52 30.31 15.21
C ILE A 91 -18.50 29.33 15.89
N LYS A 92 -19.31 29.82 16.85
CA LYS A 92 -20.36 29.03 17.52
C LYS A 92 -21.35 28.47 16.50
N ASN A 93 -21.91 29.33 15.66
CA ASN A 93 -22.87 28.94 14.64
C ASN A 93 -22.28 27.93 13.63
N SER A 94 -21.04 28.14 13.21
CA SER A 94 -20.31 27.18 12.33
C SER A 94 -20.13 25.83 12.98
N LEU A 95 -19.81 25.79 14.27
CA LEU A 95 -19.61 24.55 15.02
C LEU A 95 -20.93 23.79 15.22
N GLU A 96 -22.01 24.50 15.51
CA GLU A 96 -23.36 23.92 15.62
C GLU A 96 -23.86 23.39 14.27
N GLN A 97 -23.64 24.13 13.18
CA GLN A 97 -23.95 23.64 11.83
C GLN A 97 -23.16 22.37 11.48
N THR A 98 -21.89 22.33 11.84
CA THR A 98 -21.04 21.14 11.60
C THR A 98 -21.54 19.93 12.40
N ARG A 99 -21.87 20.11 13.66
CA ARG A 99 -22.49 19.05 14.49
C ARG A 99 -23.79 18.54 13.86
N HIS A 100 -24.67 19.44 13.48
CA HIS A 100 -25.93 19.09 12.85
C HIS A 100 -25.71 18.34 11.51
N SER A 101 -24.73 18.75 10.70
CA SER A 101 -24.39 18.08 9.45
C SER A 101 -23.88 16.65 9.69
N PHE A 102 -23.13 16.42 10.77
CA PHE A 102 -22.64 15.08 11.13
C PHE A 102 -23.78 14.18 11.62
N ASP A 103 -24.72 14.71 12.39
CA ASP A 103 -25.90 13.95 12.81
C ASP A 103 -26.76 13.56 11.60
N LEU A 104 -26.97 14.47 10.65
CA LEU A 104 -27.67 14.15 9.41
C LEU A 104 -26.98 13.07 8.59
N ARG A 105 -25.64 13.14 8.44
CA ARG A 105 -24.86 12.09 7.76
C ARG A 105 -24.98 10.73 8.44
N PHE A 106 -24.99 10.72 9.77
CA PHE A 106 -25.18 9.50 10.53
C PHE A 106 -26.56 8.89 10.30
N GLU A 107 -27.60 9.71 10.36
CA GLU A 107 -28.99 9.29 10.10
C GLU A 107 -29.18 8.78 8.66
N GLU A 108 -28.59 9.46 7.68
CA GLU A 108 -28.63 9.01 6.28
C GLU A 108 -27.92 7.65 6.10
N LYS A 109 -26.75 7.49 6.69
CA LYS A 109 -26.02 6.21 6.64
C LYS A 109 -26.81 5.10 7.32
N ARG A 110 -27.41 5.40 8.48
CA ARG A 110 -28.28 4.48 9.19
C ARG A 110 -29.47 4.07 8.34
N LYS A 111 -30.16 5.02 7.71
CA LYS A 111 -31.29 4.74 6.81
C LYS A 111 -30.86 3.86 5.64
N LYS A 112 -29.76 4.19 4.96
CA LYS A 112 -29.23 3.39 3.84
C LYS A 112 -28.89 1.94 4.26
N LEU A 113 -28.31 1.75 5.43
CA LEU A 113 -27.98 0.40 5.93
C LEU A 113 -29.23 -0.37 6.40
N THR A 114 -30.24 0.34 6.89
CA THR A 114 -31.47 -0.30 7.40
C THR A 114 -32.54 -0.49 6.35
N GLN A 115 -32.63 0.34 5.32
CA GLN A 115 -33.62 0.21 4.26
C GLN A 115 -33.38 -1.02 3.34
N GLY A 116 -32.11 -1.44 3.20
CA GLY A 116 -31.72 -2.48 2.24
C GLY A 116 -31.82 -1.99 0.79
N ASP A 117 -31.39 -2.85 -0.13
CA ASP A 117 -31.49 -2.57 -1.56
C ASP A 117 -32.89 -2.98 -2.06
N GLU A 118 -33.48 -2.21 -2.98
CA GLU A 118 -34.68 -2.63 -3.69
C GLU A 118 -34.36 -3.83 -4.57
N LEU A 119 -35.12 -4.92 -4.38
CA LEU A 119 -34.93 -6.14 -5.16
C LEU A 119 -35.64 -5.99 -6.51
N PRO A 120 -35.04 -6.44 -7.64
CA PRO A 120 -35.73 -6.50 -8.93
C PRO A 120 -36.99 -7.34 -8.85
N ALA A 121 -37.96 -7.04 -9.72
CA ALA A 121 -39.22 -7.80 -9.78
C ALA A 121 -38.95 -9.30 -10.00
N GLY A 122 -39.59 -10.17 -9.18
CA GLY A 122 -39.41 -11.62 -9.22
C GLY A 122 -38.28 -12.17 -8.38
N VAL A 123 -37.44 -11.34 -7.73
CA VAL A 123 -36.37 -11.77 -6.84
C VAL A 123 -36.87 -11.79 -5.40
N LEU A 124 -36.88 -12.96 -4.77
CA LEU A 124 -37.31 -13.11 -3.37
C LEU A 124 -36.22 -12.74 -2.36
N LYS A 125 -34.95 -13.05 -2.67
CA LYS A 125 -33.81 -12.80 -1.79
C LYS A 125 -32.53 -12.65 -2.61
N MET A 126 -31.66 -11.71 -2.20
CA MET A 126 -30.33 -11.57 -2.75
C MET A 126 -29.30 -11.95 -1.70
N VAL A 127 -28.37 -12.81 -2.07
CA VAL A 127 -27.24 -13.21 -1.21
C VAL A 127 -25.94 -12.69 -1.82
N LYS A 128 -25.20 -11.88 -1.07
CA LYS A 128 -23.85 -11.44 -1.45
C LYS A 128 -22.84 -12.40 -0.80
N VAL A 129 -22.12 -13.12 -1.62
CA VAL A 129 -21.06 -14.02 -1.18
C VAL A 129 -19.72 -13.37 -1.48
N TYR A 130 -18.90 -13.18 -0.44
CA TYR A 130 -17.55 -12.67 -0.58
C TYR A 130 -16.57 -13.84 -0.60
N LEU A 131 -15.79 -13.92 -1.67
CA LEU A 131 -14.75 -14.92 -1.82
C LEU A 131 -13.39 -14.30 -1.50
N ALA A 132 -12.65 -14.93 -0.60
CA ALA A 132 -11.27 -14.60 -0.34
C ALA A 132 -10.36 -15.58 -1.07
N VAL A 133 -9.52 -15.07 -1.95
CA VAL A 133 -8.54 -15.87 -2.70
C VAL A 133 -7.15 -15.44 -2.27
N LYS A 134 -6.38 -16.39 -1.73
CA LYS A 134 -4.97 -16.17 -1.38
C LYS A 134 -4.11 -16.42 -2.61
N ARG A 135 -3.62 -15.36 -3.24
CA ARG A 135 -2.68 -15.43 -4.36
C ARG A 135 -1.26 -15.49 -3.83
N ARG A 136 -0.58 -16.61 -4.04
CA ARG A 136 0.83 -16.77 -3.69
C ARG A 136 1.71 -15.93 -4.60
N LEU A 137 2.90 -15.60 -4.11
CA LEU A 137 3.92 -14.90 -4.90
C LEU A 137 4.42 -15.82 -6.02
N GLN A 138 4.48 -15.27 -7.23
CA GLN A 138 4.94 -15.99 -8.43
C GLN A 138 6.06 -15.20 -9.11
N PRO A 139 6.94 -15.86 -9.89
CA PRO A 139 7.87 -15.17 -10.77
C PRO A 139 7.09 -14.27 -11.76
N GLY A 140 7.52 -13.01 -11.91
CA GLY A 140 6.82 -12.01 -12.70
C GLY A 140 5.92 -11.07 -11.89
N ASP A 141 5.60 -11.37 -10.62
CA ASP A 141 4.88 -10.47 -9.74
C ASP A 141 5.76 -9.27 -9.36
N LYS A 142 5.14 -8.11 -9.25
CA LYS A 142 5.84 -6.87 -8.91
C LYS A 142 5.83 -6.65 -7.40
N MET A 143 7.01 -6.42 -6.86
CA MET A 143 7.24 -6.06 -5.47
C MET A 143 7.95 -4.72 -5.36
N ALA A 144 7.80 -4.05 -4.25
CA ALA A 144 8.49 -2.79 -3.98
C ALA A 144 8.71 -2.60 -2.47
N GLY A 145 9.74 -1.84 -2.12
CA GLY A 145 9.89 -1.25 -0.80
C GLY A 145 9.28 0.16 -0.75
N ARG A 146 9.61 0.89 0.31
CA ARG A 146 9.11 2.28 0.53
C ARG A 146 9.98 3.37 -0.09
N HIS A 147 11.07 3.02 -0.77
CA HIS A 147 12.10 3.94 -1.28
C HIS A 147 12.16 4.02 -2.81
N GLY A 148 11.06 3.72 -3.50
CA GLY A 148 11.06 3.68 -4.97
C GLY A 148 11.81 2.48 -5.58
N ASN A 149 12.22 1.54 -4.76
CA ASN A 149 12.92 0.31 -5.14
C ASN A 149 11.92 -0.76 -5.61
N LYS A 150 11.31 -0.52 -6.77
CA LYS A 150 10.41 -1.46 -7.44
C LYS A 150 11.19 -2.52 -8.20
N GLY A 151 10.71 -3.74 -8.15
CA GLY A 151 11.30 -4.87 -8.87
C GLY A 151 10.28 -5.93 -9.22
N VAL A 152 10.69 -6.84 -10.08
CA VAL A 152 9.89 -8.00 -10.48
C VAL A 152 10.59 -9.25 -9.95
N VAL A 153 9.82 -10.17 -9.38
CA VAL A 153 10.35 -11.46 -8.92
C VAL A 153 10.84 -12.25 -10.13
N SER A 154 12.14 -12.54 -10.16
CA SER A 154 12.76 -13.29 -11.27
C SER A 154 12.71 -14.79 -11.05
N LYS A 155 12.98 -15.25 -9.83
CA LYS A 155 13.03 -16.67 -9.47
C LYS A 155 12.59 -16.88 -8.03
N ILE A 156 11.93 -17.98 -7.77
CA ILE A 156 11.67 -18.51 -6.43
C ILE A 156 12.56 -19.71 -6.24
N VAL A 157 13.35 -19.68 -5.18
CA VAL A 157 14.35 -20.70 -4.86
C VAL A 157 13.92 -21.42 -3.58
N PRO A 158 14.14 -22.73 -3.44
CA PRO A 158 13.94 -23.45 -2.19
C PRO A 158 14.77 -22.85 -1.06
N VAL A 159 14.30 -22.98 0.18
CA VAL A 159 14.98 -22.38 1.36
C VAL A 159 16.40 -22.95 1.53
N GLU A 160 16.59 -24.23 1.20
CA GLU A 160 17.87 -24.93 1.30
C GLU A 160 18.95 -24.34 0.37
N ASP A 161 18.53 -23.79 -0.78
CA ASP A 161 19.44 -23.19 -1.77
C ASP A 161 19.68 -21.69 -1.53
N MET A 162 18.98 -21.09 -0.57
CA MET A 162 19.13 -19.66 -0.25
C MET A 162 20.41 -19.41 0.56
N PRO A 163 21.05 -18.24 0.36
CA PRO A 163 22.17 -17.84 1.20
C PRO A 163 21.76 -17.79 2.69
N TYR A 164 22.65 -18.24 3.57
CA TYR A 164 22.42 -18.29 5.00
C TYR A 164 23.58 -17.68 5.79
N MET A 165 23.28 -17.23 6.99
CA MET A 165 24.24 -16.64 7.92
C MET A 165 25.01 -17.71 8.69
N ALA A 166 26.07 -17.32 9.41
CA ALA A 166 26.88 -18.23 10.21
C ALA A 166 26.07 -18.98 11.31
N ASP A 167 24.94 -18.40 11.76
CA ASP A 167 24.00 -19.02 12.71
C ASP A 167 22.99 -19.97 12.06
N GLY A 168 23.08 -20.19 10.74
CA GLY A 168 22.16 -21.02 9.97
C GLY A 168 20.86 -20.33 9.53
N THR A 169 20.65 -19.04 9.84
CA THR A 169 19.45 -18.31 9.43
C THR A 169 19.48 -18.03 7.93
N PRO A 170 18.51 -18.52 7.12
CA PRO A 170 18.45 -18.25 5.69
C PRO A 170 17.96 -16.85 5.39
N CYS A 171 18.34 -16.30 4.23
CA CYS A 171 17.79 -15.08 3.70
C CYS A 171 16.46 -15.35 2.98
N ASP A 172 15.44 -14.50 3.20
CA ASP A 172 14.14 -14.64 2.53
C ASP A 172 14.15 -14.05 1.11
N ILE A 173 14.88 -12.94 0.91
CA ILE A 173 14.94 -12.20 -0.36
C ILE A 173 16.38 -11.81 -0.64
N VAL A 174 16.81 -11.98 -1.89
CA VAL A 174 18.08 -11.47 -2.42
C VAL A 174 17.79 -10.35 -3.40
N LEU A 175 18.36 -9.18 -3.16
CA LEU A 175 18.20 -8.00 -3.99
C LEU A 175 19.47 -7.68 -4.78
N ASN A 176 19.31 -7.19 -6.01
CA ASN A 176 20.44 -6.77 -6.83
C ASN A 176 20.98 -5.42 -6.32
N PRO A 177 22.26 -5.34 -5.91
CA PRO A 177 22.85 -4.12 -5.39
C PRO A 177 22.95 -2.97 -6.43
N LEU A 178 22.95 -3.29 -7.73
CA LEU A 178 23.00 -2.31 -8.80
C LEU A 178 21.76 -1.37 -8.82
N GLY A 179 20.68 -1.76 -8.18
CA GLY A 179 19.48 -0.93 -8.05
C GLY A 179 19.63 0.26 -7.10
N VAL A 180 20.69 0.33 -6.29
CA VAL A 180 20.94 1.41 -5.32
C VAL A 180 21.72 2.58 -5.90
N PRO A 181 22.93 2.40 -6.49
CA PRO A 181 23.76 3.53 -6.91
C PRO A 181 23.13 4.39 -7.98
N SER A 182 22.52 3.77 -9.00
CA SER A 182 21.91 4.48 -10.13
C SER A 182 20.66 5.27 -9.76
N ARG A 183 19.98 4.90 -8.69
CA ARG A 183 18.69 5.51 -8.26
C ARG A 183 18.81 6.36 -7.02
N MET A 184 20.00 6.43 -6.41
CA MET A 184 20.33 7.27 -5.25
C MET A 184 19.36 7.09 -4.05
N ASN A 185 18.68 5.96 -3.95
CA ASN A 185 17.74 5.64 -2.89
C ASN A 185 18.43 5.00 -1.68
N VAL A 186 19.38 5.72 -1.11
CA VAL A 186 20.21 5.26 0.03
C VAL A 186 19.36 4.98 1.28
N GLY A 187 18.20 5.61 1.42
CA GLY A 187 17.28 5.40 2.52
C GLY A 187 16.89 3.94 2.74
N GLN A 188 16.85 3.12 1.69
CA GLN A 188 16.59 1.69 1.81
C GLN A 188 17.68 0.94 2.60
N VAL A 189 18.95 1.36 2.46
CA VAL A 189 20.07 0.75 3.21
C VAL A 189 19.97 1.11 4.69
N LEU A 190 19.63 2.36 5.00
CA LEU A 190 19.40 2.80 6.38
C LEU A 190 18.20 2.08 7.01
N GLU A 191 17.12 1.87 6.24
CA GLU A 191 15.96 1.06 6.68
C GLU A 191 16.36 -0.38 7.00
N VAL A 192 17.17 -1.01 6.14
CA VAL A 192 17.67 -2.37 6.34
C VAL A 192 18.48 -2.47 7.63
N HIS A 193 19.37 -1.52 7.88
CA HIS A 193 20.17 -1.49 9.11
C HIS A 193 19.31 -1.29 10.36
N LEU A 194 18.37 -0.33 10.32
CA LEU A 194 17.48 -0.08 11.45
C LEU A 194 16.55 -1.28 11.71
N GLY A 195 16.03 -1.91 10.65
CA GLY A 195 15.24 -3.13 10.77
C GLY A 195 16.04 -4.29 11.34
N TRP A 196 17.33 -4.39 11.00
CA TRP A 196 18.25 -5.36 11.59
C TRP A 196 18.42 -5.13 13.08
N ALA A 197 18.65 -3.88 13.50
CA ALA A 197 18.70 -3.50 14.91
C ALA A 197 17.40 -3.78 15.65
N SER A 198 16.25 -3.43 15.06
CA SER A 198 14.91 -3.67 15.60
C SER A 198 14.68 -5.15 15.95
N LYS A 199 15.00 -6.03 15.01
CA LYS A 199 14.85 -7.47 15.21
C LYS A 199 15.82 -8.01 16.26
N GLY A 200 17.08 -7.55 16.25
CA GLY A 200 18.09 -7.96 17.20
C GLY A 200 17.77 -7.55 18.65
N ILE A 201 17.28 -6.32 18.85
CA ILE A 201 16.82 -5.84 20.15
C ILE A 201 15.64 -6.69 20.63
N GLY A 202 14.66 -6.96 19.75
CA GLY A 202 13.53 -7.80 20.10
C GLY A 202 13.95 -9.22 20.51
N GLN A 203 14.88 -9.84 19.79
CA GLN A 203 15.44 -11.15 20.16
C GLN A 203 16.11 -11.11 21.55
N ARG A 204 16.90 -10.08 21.86
CA ARG A 204 17.52 -9.91 23.19
C ARG A 204 16.48 -9.78 24.31
N ILE A 205 15.43 -9.01 24.08
CA ILE A 205 14.32 -8.89 25.03
C ILE A 205 13.65 -10.26 25.24
N GLY A 206 13.39 -10.99 24.15
CA GLY A 206 12.85 -12.34 24.20
C GLY A 206 13.73 -13.31 24.97
N ASP A 207 15.06 -13.29 24.75
CA ASP A 207 16.03 -14.10 25.49
C ASP A 207 16.08 -13.75 26.98
N MET A 208 15.97 -12.45 27.32
CA MET A 208 15.88 -12.01 28.70
C MET A 208 14.62 -12.53 29.39
N LEU A 209 13.49 -12.49 28.71
CA LEU A 209 12.22 -13.05 29.22
C LEU A 209 12.29 -14.56 29.40
N GLN A 210 12.86 -15.30 28.44
CA GLN A 210 12.99 -16.76 28.53
C GLN A 210 13.94 -17.22 29.62
N ARG A 211 15.00 -16.46 29.89
CA ARG A 211 15.96 -16.74 30.96
C ARG A 211 15.50 -16.27 32.37
N GLU A 212 14.26 -15.77 32.46
CA GLU A 212 13.75 -15.18 33.71
C GLU A 212 14.71 -14.16 34.29
N ALA A 213 15.30 -13.31 33.46
CA ALA A 213 16.22 -12.27 33.89
C ALA A 213 15.56 -11.36 34.93
N LYS A 214 16.36 -10.81 35.85
CA LYS A 214 15.84 -9.92 36.88
C LYS A 214 15.13 -8.72 36.20
N ILE A 215 13.93 -8.40 36.67
CA ILE A 215 13.13 -7.29 36.14
C ILE A 215 13.92 -5.97 36.12
N ALA A 216 14.84 -5.78 37.06
CA ALA A 216 15.73 -4.63 37.10
C ALA A 216 16.69 -4.56 35.89
N GLU A 217 17.18 -5.68 35.40
CA GLU A 217 18.02 -5.72 34.18
C GLU A 217 17.21 -5.42 32.92
N LEU A 218 16.01 -5.98 32.85
CA LEU A 218 15.08 -5.71 31.78
C LEU A 218 14.66 -4.22 31.74
N ARG A 219 14.34 -3.66 32.92
CA ARG A 219 13.99 -2.24 33.06
C ARG A 219 15.14 -1.33 32.60
N LYS A 220 16.39 -1.67 33.01
CA LYS A 220 17.58 -0.93 32.59
C LYS A 220 17.79 -1.02 31.07
N PHE A 221 17.60 -2.18 30.48
CA PHE A 221 17.73 -2.35 29.03
C PHE A 221 16.68 -1.56 28.26
N LEU A 222 15.44 -1.54 28.72
CA LEU A 222 14.39 -0.72 28.18
C LEU A 222 14.64 0.78 28.35
N ASP A 223 15.22 1.19 29.48
CA ASP A 223 15.64 2.57 29.74
C ASP A 223 16.74 3.00 28.75
N ASP A 224 17.74 2.15 28.54
CA ASP A 224 18.77 2.38 27.53
C ASP A 224 18.18 2.48 26.10
N LEU A 225 17.15 1.72 25.80
CA LEU A 225 16.48 1.74 24.50
C LEU A 225 15.67 3.03 24.29
N TYR A 226 14.85 3.43 25.26
CA TYR A 226 13.93 4.56 25.12
C TYR A 226 14.56 5.92 25.41
N ASN A 227 15.43 6.01 26.42
CA ASN A 227 15.91 7.29 26.94
C ASN A 227 17.29 7.68 26.41
N LYS A 228 18.13 6.72 25.98
CA LYS A 228 19.46 7.03 25.41
C LYS A 228 19.48 7.19 23.90
N SER A 229 18.44 6.73 23.22
CA SER A 229 18.42 6.73 21.74
C SER A 229 17.94 8.03 21.07
N GLY A 230 17.67 9.06 21.88
CA GLY A 230 17.17 10.35 21.39
C GLY A 230 15.65 10.30 21.09
N GLY A 231 14.89 11.19 21.69
CA GLY A 231 13.43 11.22 21.54
C GLY A 231 12.73 11.69 22.80
N LYS A 232 11.46 11.36 22.96
CA LYS A 232 10.72 11.61 24.20
C LYS A 232 11.23 10.67 25.28
N THR A 233 11.61 11.23 26.43
CA THR A 233 11.96 10.45 27.61
C THR A 233 10.71 9.78 28.18
N GLU A 234 10.75 8.46 28.27
CA GLU A 234 9.68 7.67 28.91
C GLU A 234 10.05 7.37 30.36
N ASN A 235 9.12 7.57 31.30
CA ASN A 235 9.35 7.30 32.70
C ASN A 235 9.05 5.83 33.05
N LEU A 236 10.00 4.94 32.77
CA LEU A 236 9.87 3.51 33.04
C LEU A 236 9.87 3.17 34.55
N SER A 237 10.30 4.10 35.41
CA SER A 237 10.27 3.89 36.84
C SER A 237 8.86 3.96 37.44
N ALA A 238 7.91 4.56 36.74
CA ALA A 238 6.51 4.67 37.16
C ALA A 238 5.69 3.41 36.84
N LEU A 239 6.20 2.52 35.99
CA LEU A 239 5.51 1.30 35.59
C LEU A 239 5.68 0.19 36.62
N SER A 240 4.64 -0.60 36.86
CA SER A 240 4.71 -1.83 37.67
C SER A 240 5.56 -2.90 37.01
N ASP A 241 5.98 -3.90 37.74
CA ASP A 241 6.77 -5.01 37.20
C ASP A 241 5.98 -5.86 36.19
N GLU A 242 4.67 -5.99 36.40
CA GLU A 242 3.75 -6.68 35.47
C GLU A 242 3.63 -5.93 34.14
N GLU A 243 3.45 -4.60 34.20
CA GLU A 243 3.37 -3.75 32.98
C GLU A 243 4.68 -3.76 32.18
N VAL A 244 5.84 -3.76 32.89
CA VAL A 244 7.15 -3.88 32.20
C VAL A 244 7.30 -5.23 31.52
N THR A 245 6.84 -6.31 32.12
CA THR A 245 6.89 -7.65 31.56
C THR A 245 5.95 -7.78 30.34
N GLU A 246 4.75 -7.21 30.42
CA GLU A 246 3.80 -7.17 29.29
C GLU A 246 4.37 -6.34 28.12
N MET A 247 4.92 -5.17 28.41
CA MET A 247 5.59 -4.32 27.43
C MET A 247 6.75 -5.05 26.74
N ALA A 248 7.60 -5.72 27.52
CA ALA A 248 8.70 -6.52 26.99
C ALA A 248 8.20 -7.69 26.13
N GLY A 249 7.12 -8.35 26.52
CA GLY A 249 6.47 -9.40 25.73
C GLY A 249 6.00 -8.91 24.35
N ASN A 250 5.46 -7.71 24.29
CA ASN A 250 5.03 -7.08 23.04
C ASN A 250 6.23 -6.71 22.14
N LEU A 251 7.40 -6.41 22.71
CA LEU A 251 8.61 -6.04 21.98
C LEU A 251 9.49 -7.23 21.58
N ALA A 252 9.24 -8.43 22.10
CA ALA A 252 10.07 -9.61 21.87
C ALA A 252 10.19 -10.05 20.41
N GLN A 253 9.21 -9.74 19.58
CA GLN A 253 9.24 -10.04 18.13
C GLN A 253 10.01 -9.00 17.30
N GLY A 254 10.26 -7.83 17.84
CA GLY A 254 10.95 -6.70 17.23
C GLY A 254 10.42 -5.38 17.75
N VAL A 255 11.30 -4.40 17.87
CA VAL A 255 10.96 -3.07 18.37
C VAL A 255 10.52 -2.18 17.22
N PRO A 256 9.30 -1.61 17.21
CA PRO A 256 8.86 -0.70 16.17
C PRO A 256 9.57 0.67 16.33
N PHE A 257 10.20 1.13 15.26
CA PHE A 257 10.79 2.46 15.18
C PHE A 257 9.96 3.36 14.28
N ALA A 258 9.72 4.59 14.71
CA ALA A 258 9.09 5.63 13.93
C ALA A 258 9.79 6.97 14.17
N THR A 259 9.98 7.72 13.09
CA THR A 259 10.57 9.07 13.15
C THR A 259 9.62 10.08 12.48
N PRO A 260 9.60 11.35 12.91
CA PRO A 260 8.91 12.41 12.19
C PRO A 260 9.46 12.58 10.78
N VAL A 261 8.65 13.12 9.86
CA VAL A 261 8.97 13.16 8.43
C VAL A 261 10.24 13.92 8.11
N PHE A 262 10.50 15.03 8.81
CA PHE A 262 11.69 15.88 8.59
C PHE A 262 12.70 15.83 9.73
N ASP A 263 12.49 14.97 10.70
CA ASP A 263 13.39 14.75 11.84
C ASP A 263 13.68 13.25 11.97
N GLY A 264 14.36 12.74 10.95
CA GLY A 264 14.75 11.33 10.84
C GLY A 264 15.90 10.99 11.75
N ALA A 265 16.10 9.68 12.03
CA ALA A 265 17.21 9.19 12.82
C ALA A 265 18.57 9.51 12.16
N ALA A 266 19.51 10.00 12.95
CA ALA A 266 20.88 10.22 12.50
C ALA A 266 21.62 8.87 12.34
N GLU A 267 22.65 8.84 11.49
CA GLU A 267 23.47 7.64 11.27
C GLU A 267 24.11 7.13 12.58
N SER A 268 24.54 8.06 13.44
CA SER A 268 25.11 7.74 14.76
C SER A 268 24.13 7.02 15.68
N GLU A 269 22.85 7.39 15.64
CA GLU A 269 21.78 6.76 16.42
C GLU A 269 21.49 5.36 15.90
N ILE A 270 21.42 5.16 14.58
CA ILE A 270 21.25 3.85 13.96
C ILE A 270 22.41 2.93 14.34
N ARG A 271 23.64 3.42 14.30
CA ARG A 271 24.84 2.65 14.73
C ARG A 271 24.77 2.29 16.22
N ALA A 272 24.39 3.21 17.08
CA ALA A 272 24.20 2.94 18.50
C ALA A 272 23.16 1.84 18.74
N MET A 273 22.04 1.86 18.02
CA MET A 273 21.03 0.81 18.08
C MET A 273 21.55 -0.54 17.59
N MET A 274 22.37 -0.58 16.55
CA MET A 274 22.96 -1.82 16.07
C MET A 274 23.95 -2.42 17.09
N HIS A 275 24.73 -1.60 17.77
CA HIS A 275 25.59 -2.06 18.85
C HIS A 275 24.80 -2.49 20.08
N LEU A 276 23.70 -1.83 20.40
CA LEU A 276 22.77 -2.27 21.42
C LEU A 276 22.13 -3.62 21.10
N ALA A 277 21.77 -3.84 19.83
CA ALA A 277 21.18 -5.09 19.35
C ALA A 277 22.17 -6.27 19.37
N TYR A 278 23.38 -6.02 18.87
CA TYR A 278 24.40 -7.04 18.65
C TYR A 278 25.72 -6.66 19.35
N PRO A 279 25.87 -6.95 20.65
CA PRO A 279 27.15 -6.84 21.32
C PRO A 279 28.19 -7.81 20.72
N ASP A 280 29.46 -7.68 21.11
CA ASP A 280 30.58 -8.36 20.44
C ASP A 280 30.46 -9.89 20.44
N ASP A 281 29.93 -10.47 21.49
CA ASP A 281 29.67 -11.92 21.63
C ASP A 281 28.66 -12.43 20.61
N ILE A 282 27.51 -11.76 20.48
CA ILE A 282 26.46 -12.12 19.51
C ILE A 282 26.91 -11.81 18.07
N ALA A 283 27.63 -10.70 17.88
CA ALA A 283 28.14 -10.33 16.58
C ALA A 283 29.12 -11.35 16.01
N ALA A 284 30.00 -11.92 16.87
CA ALA A 284 30.93 -12.96 16.47
C ALA A 284 30.23 -14.25 16.05
N VAL A 285 29.20 -14.69 16.77
CA VAL A 285 28.41 -15.88 16.45
C VAL A 285 27.67 -15.71 15.10
N LYS A 286 27.14 -14.54 14.83
CA LYS A 286 26.42 -14.23 13.58
C LYS A 286 27.33 -13.88 12.40
N GLY A 287 28.65 -13.82 12.60
CA GLY A 287 29.60 -13.44 11.56
C GLY A 287 29.47 -12.00 11.07
N LEU A 288 29.09 -11.07 11.99
CA LEU A 288 28.94 -9.64 11.68
C LEU A 288 30.29 -8.93 11.69
N ASN A 289 30.43 -7.94 10.81
CA ASN A 289 31.59 -7.07 10.78
C ASN A 289 31.65 -6.14 12.02
N ALA A 290 32.73 -5.39 12.20
CA ALA A 290 32.90 -4.46 13.32
C ALA A 290 31.80 -3.38 13.42
N THR A 291 31.25 -2.97 12.28
CA THR A 291 30.16 -1.96 12.20
C THR A 291 28.76 -2.58 12.32
N ARG A 292 28.61 -3.89 12.38
CA ARG A 292 27.37 -4.69 12.38
C ARG A 292 26.46 -4.46 11.13
N THR A 293 26.99 -3.81 10.11
CA THR A 293 26.24 -3.46 8.89
C THR A 293 26.24 -4.56 7.85
N GLN A 294 27.18 -5.50 7.94
CA GLN A 294 27.38 -6.59 7.00
C GLN A 294 27.63 -7.90 7.74
N ALA A 295 27.23 -9.00 7.13
CA ALA A 295 27.44 -10.35 7.64
C ALA A 295 28.17 -11.21 6.60
N THR A 296 28.94 -12.18 7.08
CA THR A 296 29.46 -13.25 6.24
C THR A 296 28.35 -14.24 5.96
N LEU A 297 28.00 -14.40 4.68
CA LEU A 297 26.99 -15.36 4.23
C LEU A 297 27.66 -16.57 3.58
N HIS A 298 26.92 -17.67 3.57
CA HIS A 298 27.31 -18.93 2.90
C HIS A 298 26.32 -19.24 1.78
N ASP A 299 26.80 -19.81 0.68
CA ASP A 299 25.93 -20.27 -0.41
C ASP A 299 25.17 -21.52 0.04
N GLY A 300 23.83 -21.51 -0.04
CA GLY A 300 23.01 -22.67 0.33
C GLY A 300 23.29 -23.93 -0.47
N ARG A 301 23.81 -23.82 -1.69
CA ARG A 301 24.09 -24.98 -2.57
C ARG A 301 25.44 -25.61 -2.36
N THR A 302 26.48 -24.80 -2.13
CA THR A 302 27.85 -25.26 -1.99
C THR A 302 28.33 -25.30 -0.55
N GLY A 303 27.76 -24.49 0.31
CA GLY A 303 28.18 -24.28 1.70
C GLY A 303 29.41 -23.36 1.84
N ASP A 304 29.95 -22.85 0.73
CA ASP A 304 31.12 -21.99 0.74
C ASP A 304 30.75 -20.57 1.23
N ALA A 305 31.65 -19.94 1.99
CA ALA A 305 31.49 -18.55 2.40
C ALA A 305 31.70 -17.62 1.19
N PHE A 306 30.91 -16.56 1.11
CA PHE A 306 31.14 -15.52 0.12
C PHE A 306 32.44 -14.75 0.39
N GLU A 307 33.18 -14.41 -0.67
CA GLU A 307 34.46 -13.68 -0.59
C GLU A 307 34.35 -12.34 0.16
N ARG A 308 33.20 -11.69 0.09
CA ARG A 308 32.97 -10.39 0.72
C ARG A 308 31.75 -10.44 1.61
N PRO A 309 31.78 -9.75 2.76
CA PRO A 309 30.61 -9.63 3.61
C PRO A 309 29.49 -8.87 2.90
N VAL A 310 28.26 -9.28 3.12
CA VAL A 310 27.05 -8.79 2.46
C VAL A 310 26.19 -8.00 3.45
N THR A 311 25.56 -6.93 2.99
CA THR A 311 24.58 -6.18 3.79
C THR A 311 23.32 -7.03 3.96
N VAL A 312 22.98 -7.32 5.21
CA VAL A 312 21.80 -8.12 5.61
C VAL A 312 20.97 -7.32 6.62
N GLY A 313 19.68 -7.47 6.58
CA GLY A 313 18.76 -6.86 7.54
C GLY A 313 17.30 -7.07 7.16
N TYR A 314 16.42 -6.36 7.82
CA TYR A 314 14.97 -6.44 7.61
C TYR A 314 14.47 -5.18 6.94
N MET A 315 13.65 -5.35 5.91
CA MET A 315 13.05 -4.26 5.15
C MET A 315 11.55 -4.53 4.98
N HIS A 316 10.74 -3.49 5.01
CA HIS A 316 9.32 -3.58 4.72
C HIS A 316 9.09 -3.69 3.21
N VAL A 317 8.51 -4.80 2.77
CA VAL A 317 8.27 -5.09 1.36
C VAL A 317 6.78 -5.18 1.09
N LEU A 318 6.35 -4.59 -0.03
CA LEU A 318 4.98 -4.54 -0.48
C LEU A 318 4.82 -5.37 -1.77
N LYS A 319 3.82 -6.23 -1.82
CA LYS A 319 3.35 -6.86 -3.06
C LYS A 319 2.40 -5.88 -3.76
N LEU A 320 2.75 -5.46 -4.97
CA LEU A 320 1.92 -4.53 -5.73
C LEU A 320 0.84 -5.30 -6.51
N HIS A 321 -0.30 -4.65 -6.77
CA HIS A 321 -1.42 -5.25 -7.51
C HIS A 321 -1.15 -5.39 -9.03
N HIS A 322 0.12 -5.50 -9.40
CA HIS A 322 0.57 -5.82 -10.75
C HIS A 322 0.97 -7.28 -10.83
N LEU A 323 -0.01 -8.16 -10.67
CA LEU A 323 0.18 -9.61 -10.67
C LEU A 323 0.38 -10.13 -12.08
N VAL A 324 1.27 -11.11 -12.25
CA VAL A 324 1.55 -11.72 -13.56
C VAL A 324 0.32 -12.41 -14.15
N ASP A 325 -0.48 -13.05 -13.30
CA ASP A 325 -1.72 -13.73 -13.72
C ASP A 325 -2.71 -12.79 -14.42
N ASP A 326 -2.77 -11.54 -13.94
CA ASP A 326 -3.67 -10.53 -14.51
C ASP A 326 -3.13 -9.94 -15.83
N LYS A 327 -1.84 -10.08 -16.11
CA LYS A 327 -1.15 -9.55 -17.29
C LYS A 327 -0.85 -10.60 -18.34
N MET A 328 -0.66 -11.85 -17.93
CA MET A 328 -0.42 -12.94 -18.87
C MET A 328 -1.63 -13.11 -19.77
N HIS A 329 -1.38 -13.14 -21.07
CA HIS A 329 -2.42 -13.30 -22.07
C HIS A 329 -1.91 -14.12 -23.25
N ALA A 330 -2.71 -15.06 -23.70
CA ALA A 330 -2.47 -15.86 -24.90
C ALA A 330 -3.78 -16.03 -25.68
N ARG A 331 -3.66 -16.15 -26.99
CA ARG A 331 -4.80 -16.34 -27.86
C ARG A 331 -4.43 -17.33 -28.99
N SER A 332 -5.34 -18.25 -29.28
CA SER A 332 -5.33 -19.02 -30.52
C SER A 332 -6.37 -18.45 -31.47
N THR A 333 -7.62 -18.70 -31.21
CA THR A 333 -8.79 -18.15 -31.93
C THR A 333 -9.66 -17.36 -30.97
N GLY A 334 -10.38 -16.35 -31.41
CA GLY A 334 -11.23 -15.51 -30.57
C GLY A 334 -12.10 -14.57 -31.36
N PRO A 335 -12.71 -13.57 -30.74
CA PRO A 335 -13.60 -12.64 -31.39
C PRO A 335 -12.87 -11.72 -32.39
N TYR A 336 -13.56 -11.35 -33.47
CA TYR A 336 -13.08 -10.49 -34.53
C TYR A 336 -13.97 -9.26 -34.66
N SER A 337 -13.42 -8.17 -35.21
CA SER A 337 -14.19 -6.97 -35.58
C SER A 337 -15.21 -7.29 -36.68
N LEU A 338 -16.38 -6.66 -36.63
CA LEU A 338 -17.45 -6.88 -37.61
C LEU A 338 -17.10 -6.34 -39.00
N VAL A 339 -16.47 -5.20 -39.10
CA VAL A 339 -16.19 -4.53 -40.38
C VAL A 339 -14.89 -5.02 -41.00
N THR A 340 -13.79 -4.92 -40.27
CA THR A 340 -12.44 -5.26 -40.75
C THR A 340 -12.08 -6.72 -40.63
N GLN A 341 -12.88 -7.52 -39.93
CA GLN A 341 -12.59 -8.93 -39.60
C GLN A 341 -11.23 -9.17 -38.96
N GLN A 342 -10.64 -8.14 -38.40
CA GLN A 342 -9.38 -8.23 -37.66
C GLN A 342 -9.61 -8.70 -36.20
N PRO A 343 -8.63 -9.40 -35.57
CA PRO A 343 -8.72 -9.75 -34.16
C PRO A 343 -8.91 -8.50 -33.30
N LEU A 344 -9.81 -8.57 -32.31
CA LEU A 344 -9.97 -7.51 -31.34
C LEU A 344 -8.68 -7.34 -30.51
N GLY A 345 -8.46 -6.17 -29.95
CA GLY A 345 -7.33 -5.88 -29.04
C GLY A 345 -7.70 -6.02 -27.57
N GLY A 346 -6.70 -6.27 -26.71
CA GLY A 346 -6.84 -6.27 -25.28
C GLY A 346 -7.19 -7.62 -24.65
N LYS A 347 -6.69 -7.84 -23.44
CA LYS A 347 -6.89 -9.08 -22.66
C LYS A 347 -8.37 -9.34 -22.32
N ALA A 348 -9.09 -8.28 -21.93
CA ALA A 348 -10.51 -8.38 -21.52
C ALA A 348 -11.43 -8.92 -22.63
N GLN A 349 -11.07 -8.66 -23.89
CA GLN A 349 -11.82 -9.08 -25.06
C GLN A 349 -11.27 -10.37 -25.69
N PHE A 350 -10.35 -11.05 -25.00
CA PHE A 350 -9.61 -12.18 -25.55
C PHE A 350 -8.99 -11.85 -26.92
N GLY A 351 -8.38 -10.65 -27.00
CA GLY A 351 -7.84 -10.08 -28.23
C GLY A 351 -6.44 -10.57 -28.55
N GLY A 352 -5.98 -10.26 -29.77
CA GLY A 352 -4.63 -10.55 -30.24
C GLY A 352 -3.64 -9.43 -29.92
N GLN A 353 -2.36 -9.73 -30.10
CA GLN A 353 -1.29 -8.74 -30.03
C GLN A 353 -1.28 -7.88 -31.29
N ARG A 354 -0.95 -6.59 -31.14
CA ARG A 354 -0.80 -5.70 -32.29
C ARG A 354 0.55 -5.90 -32.94
N PHE A 355 0.55 -6.26 -34.22
CA PHE A 355 1.73 -6.25 -35.06
C PHE A 355 1.77 -4.90 -35.77
N GLY A 356 2.57 -3.98 -35.28
CA GLY A 356 2.62 -2.61 -35.74
C GLY A 356 3.43 -2.42 -37.01
N GLU A 357 3.48 -1.19 -37.52
CA GLU A 357 4.21 -0.82 -38.72
C GLU A 357 5.72 -1.09 -38.60
N MET A 358 6.29 -0.79 -37.42
CA MET A 358 7.72 -1.04 -37.17
C MET A 358 8.08 -2.52 -37.18
N GLU A 359 7.21 -3.40 -36.68
CA GLU A 359 7.39 -4.84 -36.69
C GLU A 359 7.31 -5.38 -38.13
N VAL A 360 6.46 -4.79 -38.99
CA VAL A 360 6.43 -5.10 -40.43
C VAL A 360 7.76 -4.75 -41.07
N TRP A 361 8.33 -3.57 -40.81
CA TRP A 361 9.63 -3.17 -41.34
C TRP A 361 10.74 -4.11 -40.91
N ALA A 362 10.68 -4.63 -39.70
CA ALA A 362 11.66 -5.61 -39.22
C ALA A 362 11.62 -6.92 -40.05
N LEU A 363 10.41 -7.41 -40.39
CA LEU A 363 10.28 -8.59 -41.24
C LEU A 363 10.70 -8.31 -42.70
N GLU A 364 10.42 -7.13 -43.24
CA GLU A 364 10.89 -6.68 -44.53
C GLU A 364 12.43 -6.63 -44.57
N ALA A 365 13.07 -6.11 -43.56
CA ALA A 365 14.53 -6.05 -43.45
C ALA A 365 15.20 -7.44 -43.47
N TYR A 366 14.54 -8.44 -42.87
CA TYR A 366 14.99 -9.84 -42.95
C TYR A 366 14.66 -10.53 -44.28
N GLY A 367 13.83 -9.93 -45.12
CA GLY A 367 13.35 -10.55 -46.36
C GLY A 367 12.42 -11.75 -46.13
N ALA A 368 11.77 -11.81 -44.95
CA ALA A 368 10.89 -12.91 -44.55
C ALA A 368 9.47 -12.73 -45.13
N SER A 369 9.32 -12.82 -46.47
CA SER A 369 8.08 -12.53 -47.21
C SER A 369 6.94 -13.48 -46.83
N TYR A 370 7.21 -14.77 -46.69
CA TYR A 370 6.15 -15.74 -46.33
C TYR A 370 5.62 -15.53 -44.91
N VAL A 371 6.49 -15.20 -43.96
CA VAL A 371 6.08 -14.90 -42.59
C VAL A 371 5.23 -13.62 -42.55
N LEU A 372 5.66 -12.60 -43.31
CA LEU A 372 4.90 -11.36 -43.43
C LEU A 372 3.50 -11.59 -44.05
N GLN A 373 3.44 -12.40 -45.13
CA GLN A 373 2.17 -12.76 -45.76
C GLN A 373 1.25 -13.50 -44.78
N GLU A 374 1.79 -14.47 -44.02
CA GLU A 374 1.03 -15.19 -43.01
C GLU A 374 0.46 -14.26 -41.93
N MET A 375 1.28 -13.33 -41.45
CA MET A 375 0.88 -12.35 -40.42
C MET A 375 -0.24 -11.41 -40.91
N LEU A 376 -0.18 -10.99 -42.18
CA LEU A 376 -1.14 -10.04 -42.76
C LEU A 376 -2.45 -10.70 -43.19
N THR A 377 -2.45 -12.00 -43.51
CA THR A 377 -3.61 -12.70 -44.08
C THR A 377 -4.22 -13.71 -43.12
N VAL A 378 -3.62 -14.84 -42.98
CA VAL A 378 -4.16 -16.01 -42.31
C VAL A 378 -4.30 -15.80 -40.81
N LYS A 379 -3.38 -15.11 -40.21
CA LYS A 379 -3.39 -14.78 -38.75
C LYS A 379 -4.25 -13.55 -38.44
N SER A 380 -4.68 -12.77 -39.38
CA SER A 380 -5.39 -11.51 -39.19
C SER A 380 -6.83 -11.56 -39.75
N ASP A 381 -7.04 -11.10 -40.98
CA ASP A 381 -8.34 -10.74 -41.52
C ASP A 381 -8.81 -11.58 -42.72
N ASP A 382 -8.05 -12.55 -43.19
CA ASP A 382 -8.50 -13.50 -44.21
C ASP A 382 -9.44 -14.56 -43.60
N VAL A 383 -10.75 -14.37 -43.78
CA VAL A 383 -11.79 -15.23 -43.19
C VAL A 383 -11.70 -16.67 -43.66
N ASN A 384 -11.49 -16.88 -44.97
CA ASN A 384 -11.42 -18.21 -45.58
C ASN A 384 -10.07 -18.88 -45.26
N GLY A 385 -8.98 -18.12 -45.33
CA GLY A 385 -7.63 -18.63 -45.06
C GLY A 385 -7.47 -19.09 -43.64
N ARG A 386 -7.95 -18.35 -42.65
CA ARG A 386 -7.87 -18.75 -41.24
C ARG A 386 -8.64 -20.02 -40.90
N THR A 387 -9.79 -20.24 -41.56
CA THR A 387 -10.58 -21.47 -41.38
C THR A 387 -9.86 -22.68 -41.96
N LYS A 388 -9.34 -22.56 -43.20
CA LYS A 388 -8.58 -23.63 -43.87
C LYS A 388 -7.30 -23.99 -43.11
N VAL A 389 -6.58 -23.00 -42.63
CA VAL A 389 -5.35 -23.27 -41.83
C VAL A 389 -5.66 -24.02 -40.54
N TYR A 390 -6.76 -23.65 -39.86
CA TYR A 390 -7.17 -24.37 -38.67
C TYR A 390 -7.55 -25.83 -38.96
N GLU A 391 -8.28 -26.07 -40.08
CA GLU A 391 -8.57 -27.43 -40.55
C GLU A 391 -7.30 -28.21 -40.90
N ASN A 392 -6.36 -27.59 -41.61
CA ASN A 392 -5.08 -28.21 -41.97
C ASN A 392 -4.24 -28.57 -40.75
N ILE A 393 -4.19 -27.71 -39.74
CA ILE A 393 -3.53 -28.00 -38.46
C ILE A 393 -4.15 -29.24 -37.77
N VAL A 394 -5.49 -29.32 -37.73
CA VAL A 394 -6.20 -30.47 -37.16
C VAL A 394 -5.92 -31.76 -37.95
N LYS A 395 -5.83 -31.67 -39.27
CA LYS A 395 -5.53 -32.81 -40.16
C LYS A 395 -4.05 -33.20 -40.18
N GLY A 396 -3.15 -32.33 -39.66
CA GLY A 396 -1.70 -32.52 -39.72
C GLY A 396 -1.06 -32.12 -41.04
N GLU A 397 -1.76 -31.36 -41.88
CA GLU A 397 -1.27 -30.85 -43.15
C GLU A 397 -0.60 -29.48 -42.96
N HIS A 398 0.50 -29.22 -43.66
CA HIS A 398 1.28 -27.97 -43.50
C HIS A 398 1.03 -26.95 -44.63
N ALA A 399 -0.02 -27.13 -45.45
CA ALA A 399 -0.33 -26.22 -46.53
C ALA A 399 -1.00 -24.94 -46.01
N ILE A 400 -0.45 -23.79 -46.39
CA ILE A 400 -0.99 -22.48 -46.10
C ILE A 400 -1.40 -21.86 -47.44
N GLU A 401 -2.69 -21.65 -47.64
CA GLU A 401 -3.24 -20.93 -48.81
C GLU A 401 -3.69 -19.55 -48.28
N ALA A 402 -2.97 -18.51 -48.65
CA ALA A 402 -3.32 -17.15 -48.29
C ALA A 402 -4.33 -16.59 -49.34
N GLY A 403 -5.41 -16.04 -48.84
CA GLY A 403 -6.41 -15.30 -49.63
C GLY A 403 -6.16 -13.80 -49.59
N MET A 404 -7.19 -13.04 -49.87
CA MET A 404 -7.18 -11.58 -49.84
C MET A 404 -7.64 -11.08 -48.46
N PRO A 405 -6.93 -10.13 -47.88
CA PRO A 405 -7.35 -9.50 -46.60
C PRO A 405 -8.72 -8.81 -46.75
N GLU A 406 -9.63 -9.01 -45.78
CA GLU A 406 -10.95 -8.36 -45.81
C GLU A 406 -10.87 -6.84 -45.67
N SER A 407 -9.86 -6.33 -44.96
CA SER A 407 -9.57 -4.90 -44.85
C SER A 407 -9.30 -4.25 -46.22
N PHE A 408 -8.68 -4.99 -47.16
CA PHE A 408 -8.48 -4.53 -48.51
C PHE A 408 -9.81 -4.47 -49.29
N ASN A 409 -10.70 -5.44 -49.10
CA ASN A 409 -12.05 -5.41 -49.70
C ASN A 409 -12.85 -4.20 -49.21
N VAL A 410 -12.75 -3.88 -47.93
CA VAL A 410 -13.37 -2.66 -47.33
C VAL A 410 -12.81 -1.41 -48.00
N LEU A 411 -11.47 -1.31 -48.14
CA LEU A 411 -10.82 -0.18 -48.82
C LEU A 411 -11.32 0.00 -50.26
N VAL A 412 -11.41 -1.08 -51.03
CA VAL A 412 -11.94 -1.03 -52.41
C VAL A 412 -13.39 -0.52 -52.44
N LYS A 413 -14.22 -0.95 -51.48
CA LYS A 413 -15.60 -0.47 -51.35
C LYS A 413 -15.67 1.02 -51.01
N GLU A 414 -14.82 1.48 -50.09
CA GLU A 414 -14.74 2.89 -49.71
C GLU A 414 -14.27 3.76 -50.91
N ILE A 415 -13.28 3.33 -51.68
CA ILE A 415 -12.82 4.05 -52.85
C ILE A 415 -13.92 4.13 -53.93
N ARG A 416 -14.65 3.02 -54.15
CA ARG A 416 -15.80 3.02 -55.06
C ARG A 416 -16.90 3.98 -54.59
N SER A 417 -17.11 4.11 -53.29
CA SER A 417 -18.08 5.04 -52.73
C SER A 417 -17.75 6.51 -53.02
N LEU A 418 -16.46 6.82 -53.23
CA LEU A 418 -15.98 8.14 -53.63
C LEU A 418 -16.14 8.39 -55.16
N GLY A 419 -16.73 7.47 -55.90
CA GLY A 419 -16.95 7.59 -57.37
C GLY A 419 -15.74 7.19 -58.22
N ILE A 420 -14.71 6.56 -57.63
CA ILE A 420 -13.54 6.04 -58.36
C ILE A 420 -13.77 4.57 -58.64
N ASP A 421 -13.71 4.21 -59.94
CA ASP A 421 -13.86 2.81 -60.33
C ASP A 421 -12.53 2.06 -60.20
N ILE A 422 -12.57 0.95 -59.48
CA ILE A 422 -11.42 0.06 -59.27
C ILE A 422 -11.86 -1.35 -59.62
N GLU A 423 -11.22 -1.96 -60.62
CA GLU A 423 -11.36 -3.36 -60.93
C GLU A 423 -10.11 -4.13 -60.58
N LEU A 424 -10.30 -5.30 -59.97
CA LEU A 424 -9.21 -6.22 -59.63
C LEU A 424 -9.18 -7.32 -60.71
N GLU A 425 -8.14 -7.30 -61.55
CA GLU A 425 -7.91 -8.35 -62.54
C GLU A 425 -7.10 -9.48 -61.91
N ARG A 426 -7.55 -10.72 -62.11
CA ARG A 426 -6.77 -11.91 -61.76
C ARG A 426 -6.03 -12.35 -63.01
N ASN A 427 -4.72 -12.27 -62.98
CA ASN A 427 -3.86 -12.92 -63.98
C ASN A 427 -3.84 -14.43 -63.79
#